data_7f3c408167abd71035d2cf711f0e66e3
#
_entry.id   7f3c408167abd71035d2cf711f0e66e3
#
_cell.length_a   1.000
_cell.length_b   1.000
_cell.length_c   1.000
_cell.angle_alpha   90.00
_cell.angle_beta   90.00
_cell.angle_gamma   90.00
#
_symmetry.space_group_name_H-M   'P 1'
#
loop_
_entity.id
_entity.type
_entity.pdbx_description
1 polymer ?
#
loop_
_entity_poly.entity_id
_entity_poly.type
_entity_poly.pdbx_seq_one_letter_code
_entity_poly.pdbx_strand_id
1 'polypeptide(L)' 'MKQISIIVPCFNEQEALPLFLQEIDRVCKGLSEYEFEWIFVDDGSRDGTLSLLKERAKEDSRIKYISFSRNFGK' A
#
# COMPACT_ATOMS: atom_id res chain seq x y z
N MET A 1 17.03 15.31 1.17
CA MET A 1 16.22 14.56 0.21
C MET A 1 14.75 14.80 0.54
N LYS A 2 13.95 15.04 -0.49
CA LYS A 2 12.53 15.31 -0.26
C LYS A 2 11.77 14.02 -0.06
N GLN A 3 10.82 14.05 0.85
CA GLN A 3 9.97 12.91 1.13
C GLN A 3 8.57 13.16 0.56
N ILE A 4 8.04 12.15 -0.11
CA ILE A 4 6.70 12.21 -0.69
C ILE A 4 5.88 11.08 -0.09
N SER A 5 4.76 11.45 0.53
CA SER A 5 3.84 10.48 1.08
C SER A 5 2.62 10.39 0.17
N ILE A 6 2.29 9.18 -0.24
CA ILE A 6 1.18 8.95 -1.15
C ILE A 6 0.18 8.04 -0.47
N ILE A 7 -1.07 8.47 -0.44
CA ILE A 7 -2.13 7.71 0.19
C ILE A 7 -2.91 6.98 -0.90
N VAL A 8 -3.01 5.67 -0.76
CA VAL A 8 -3.65 4.82 -1.76
C VAL A 8 -4.82 4.09 -1.12
N PRO A 9 -6.04 4.52 -1.39
CA PRO A 9 -7.19 3.77 -0.89
C PRO A 9 -7.35 2.47 -1.67
N CYS A 10 -7.71 1.40 -0.97
CA CYS A 10 -7.93 0.14 -1.63
C CYS A 10 -9.04 -0.63 -0.96
N PHE A 11 -9.70 -1.45 -1.76
CA PHE A 11 -10.80 -2.28 -1.30
C PHE A 11 -10.94 -3.45 -2.25
N ASN A 12 -10.69 -4.66 -1.74
CA ASN A 12 -10.79 -5.88 -2.55
C ASN A 12 -9.96 -5.79 -3.83
N GLU A 13 -8.68 -5.44 -3.66
CA GLU A 13 -7.77 -5.23 -4.79
C GLU A 13 -6.73 -6.35 -4.89
N GLN A 14 -7.05 -7.53 -4.42
CA GLN A 14 -6.07 -8.60 -4.34
C GLN A 14 -5.43 -8.89 -5.69
N GLU A 15 -6.21 -8.85 -6.77
CA GLU A 15 -5.67 -9.18 -8.09
C GLU A 15 -4.86 -8.03 -8.69
N ALA A 16 -5.27 -6.81 -8.43
CA ALA A 16 -4.59 -5.65 -9.01
C ALA A 16 -3.37 -5.21 -8.21
N LEU A 17 -3.35 -5.54 -6.93
CA LEU A 17 -2.32 -5.02 -6.03
C LEU A 17 -0.90 -5.44 -6.43
N PRO A 18 -0.63 -6.69 -6.81
CA PRO A 18 0.73 -7.05 -7.18
C PRO A 18 1.26 -6.23 -8.36
N LEU A 19 0.41 -5.96 -9.35
CA LEU A 19 0.82 -5.14 -10.47
C LEU A 19 1.10 -3.71 -10.05
N PHE A 20 0.27 -3.18 -9.16
CA PHE A 20 0.47 -1.83 -8.66
C PHE A 20 1.78 -1.73 -7.88
N LEU A 21 2.11 -2.75 -7.10
CA LEU A 21 3.35 -2.75 -6.33
C LEU A 21 4.57 -2.78 -7.25
N GLN A 22 4.47 -3.47 -8.39
CA GLN A 22 5.54 -3.43 -9.37
C GLN A 22 5.72 -2.03 -9.94
N GLU A 23 4.62 -1.34 -10.19
CA GLU A 23 4.71 0.02 -10.70
C GLU A 23 5.33 0.95 -9.68
N ILE A 24 5.06 0.74 -8.41
CA ILE A 24 5.68 1.52 -7.35
C ILE A 24 7.21 1.40 -7.43
N ASP A 25 7.70 0.19 -7.59
CA ASP A 25 9.13 -0.04 -7.69
C ASP A 25 9.72 0.73 -8.87
N ARG A 26 9.03 0.68 -9.99
CA ARG A 26 9.53 1.34 -11.20
C ARG A 26 9.57 2.85 -11.03
N VAL A 27 8.52 3.41 -10.44
CA VAL A 27 8.45 4.85 -10.21
C VAL A 27 9.55 5.29 -9.26
N CYS A 28 9.75 4.54 -8.17
CA CYS A 28 10.76 4.91 -7.19
C CYS A 28 12.17 4.86 -7.78
N LYS A 29 12.43 3.88 -8.64
CA LYS A 29 13.73 3.81 -9.29
C LYS A 29 13.97 4.98 -10.24
N GLY A 30 12.91 5.43 -10.90
CA GLY A 30 13.03 6.54 -11.83
C GLY A 30 13.17 7.89 -11.15
N LEU A 31 12.80 7.98 -9.87
CA LEU A 31 12.82 9.23 -9.13
C LEU A 31 13.65 9.06 -7.85
N SER A 32 14.89 8.63 -8.02
CA SER A 32 15.73 8.26 -6.89
C SER A 32 16.12 9.42 -5.99
N GLU A 33 15.89 10.65 -6.42
CA GLU A 33 16.18 11.82 -5.60
C GLU A 33 15.11 12.09 -4.56
N TYR A 34 14.02 11.30 -4.55
CA TYR A 34 12.96 11.43 -3.58
C TYR A 34 12.86 10.19 -2.72
N GLU A 35 12.41 10.38 -1.49
CA GLU A 35 12.04 9.26 -0.62
C GLU A 35 10.54 9.14 -0.65
N PHE A 36 10.06 7.94 -0.96
CA PHE A 36 8.62 7.70 -1.06
C PHE A 36 8.12 6.93 0.14
N GLU A 37 6.93 7.29 0.57
CA GLU A 37 6.20 6.54 1.57
C GLU A 37 4.80 6.28 1.01
N TRP A 38 4.47 5.01 0.88
CA TRP A 38 3.18 4.60 0.31
C TRP A 38 2.31 4.10 1.43
N ILE A 39 1.19 4.78 1.66
CA ILE A 39 0.29 4.43 2.74
C ILE A 39 -0.99 3.89 2.13
N PHE A 40 -1.17 2.59 2.27
CA PHE A 40 -2.36 1.92 1.74
C PHE A 40 -3.45 1.93 2.80
N VAL A 41 -4.60 2.42 2.44
CA VAL A 41 -5.74 2.47 3.35
C VAL A 41 -6.72 1.40 2.91
N ASP A 42 -6.78 0.31 3.65
CA ASP A 42 -7.67 -0.80 3.35
C ASP A 42 -9.01 -0.57 4.02
N ASP A 43 -10.05 -0.42 3.23
CA ASP A 43 -11.38 -0.09 3.73
C ASP A 43 -12.22 -1.34 3.89
N GLY A 44 -11.71 -2.30 4.67
CA GLY A 44 -12.48 -3.48 5.02
C GLY A 44 -12.52 -4.54 3.93
N SER A 45 -11.40 -4.75 3.24
CA SER A 45 -11.34 -5.79 2.22
C SER A 45 -11.65 -7.16 2.81
N ARG A 46 -12.32 -7.97 2.03
CA ARG A 46 -12.65 -9.33 2.41
C ARG A 46 -11.83 -10.38 1.70
N ASP A 47 -11.03 -9.97 0.73
CA ASP A 47 -10.14 -10.88 0.03
C ASP A 47 -8.75 -10.82 0.64
N GLY A 48 -7.72 -11.21 -0.10
CA GLY A 48 -6.36 -11.25 0.40
C GLY A 48 -5.62 -9.93 0.35
N THR A 49 -6.30 -8.82 0.10
CA THR A 49 -5.65 -7.52 -0.01
C THR A 49 -4.84 -7.17 1.22
N LEU A 50 -5.45 -7.29 2.40
CA LEU A 50 -4.75 -6.91 3.62
C LEU A 50 -3.55 -7.81 3.90
N SER A 51 -3.68 -9.11 3.61
CA SER A 51 -2.58 -10.03 3.80
C SER A 51 -1.40 -9.66 2.92
N LEU A 52 -1.67 -9.28 1.67
CA LEU A 52 -0.60 -8.84 0.77
C LEU A 52 0.08 -7.59 1.29
N LEU A 53 -0.70 -6.64 1.80
CA LEU A 53 -0.13 -5.42 2.33
C LEU A 53 0.76 -5.68 3.53
N LYS A 54 0.32 -6.59 4.40
CA LYS A 54 1.12 -6.94 5.57
C LYS A 54 2.44 -7.56 5.16
N GLU A 55 2.42 -8.45 4.19
CA GLU A 55 3.65 -9.09 3.73
C GLU A 55 4.60 -8.09 3.09
N ARG A 56 4.06 -7.22 2.25
CA ARG A 56 4.90 -6.25 1.57
C ARG A 56 5.48 -5.22 2.53
N ALA A 57 4.70 -4.83 3.54
CA ALA A 57 5.19 -3.89 4.53
C ALA A 57 6.37 -4.45 5.31
N LYS A 58 6.40 -5.76 5.51
CA LYS A 58 7.54 -6.39 6.17
C LYS A 58 8.80 -6.35 5.31
N GLU A 59 8.64 -6.46 4.01
CA GLU A 59 9.76 -6.53 3.09
C GLU A 59 10.25 -5.18 2.63
N ASP A 60 9.37 -4.17 2.66
CA ASP A 60 9.67 -2.87 2.10
C ASP A 60 9.21 -1.78 3.05
N SER A 61 10.16 -1.08 3.65
CA SER A 61 9.85 -0.06 4.66
C SER A 61 9.12 1.13 4.08
N ARG A 62 9.10 1.28 2.76
CA ARG A 62 8.35 2.37 2.13
C ARG A 62 6.86 2.11 2.15
N ILE A 63 6.44 0.89 2.39
CA ILE A 63 5.04 0.50 2.34
C ILE A 63 4.47 0.42 3.74
N LYS A 64 3.40 1.16 3.95
CA LYS A 64 2.67 1.15 5.21
C LYS A 64 1.20 0.92 4.90
N TYR A 65 0.46 0.50 5.90
CA TYR A 65 -0.96 0.26 5.68
C TYR A 65 -1.76 0.59 6.91
N ILE A 66 -3.01 0.95 6.66
CA ILE A 66 -4.02 1.18 7.70
C ILE A 66 -5.23 0.37 7.32
N SER A 67 -5.76 -0.38 8.27
CA SER A 67 -6.91 -1.22 8.00
C SER A 67 -8.08 -0.75 8.85
N PHE A 68 -9.22 -0.54 8.20
CA PHE A 68 -10.45 -0.18 8.90
C PHE A 68 -11.38 -1.37 8.94
N SER A 69 -11.94 -1.61 10.11
CA SER A 69 -12.94 -2.65 10.25
C SER A 69 -14.30 -2.12 9.86
N ARG A 70 -15.01 -2.90 9.05
CA ARG A 70 -16.37 -2.51 8.65
C ARG A 70 -17.40 -2.86 9.70
N ASN A 71 -16.98 -3.47 10.77
CA ASN A 71 -17.90 -3.92 11.81
C ASN A 71 -17.99 -2.99 12.99
N PHE A 72 -17.15 -1.99 13.03
CA PHE A 72 -17.20 -1.07 14.16
C PHE A 72 -18.48 -0.24 14.06
N GLY A 73 -18.96 0.17 15.22
CA GLY A 73 -20.16 0.97 15.26
C GLY A 73 -21.43 0.17 15.28
N LYS A 74 -21.31 -1.12 15.36
CA LYS A 74 -22.50 -1.96 15.38
C LYS A 74 -23.02 -2.13 16.77
#